data_13557e8af478c30322be363aa89520d3
#
_entry.id   13557e8af478c30322be363aa89520d3
#
_cell.length_a   1.000
_cell.length_b   1.000
_cell.length_c   1.000
_cell.angle_alpha   90.00
_cell.angle_beta   90.00
_cell.angle_gamma   90.00
#
_symmetry.space_group_name_H-M   'P 1'
#
loop_
_entity.id
_entity.type
_entity.pdbx_description
1 polymer ?
#
loop_
_entity_poly.entity_id
_entity_poly.type
_entity_poly.pdbx_seq_one_letter_code
_entity_poly.pdbx_strand_id
1 'polypeptide(L)'
;MASQQDKLRAHLKVAQAYAELSTAKRLKVGAVLIKDDRPIAVGYNGTPSGYDNRCEDDEGNTRPEVLHGEANAILFAGRKGIPSGCVMVTTDSPCFECAKMIIQVRIKAVYYANEYRLTDSLKFLEENNVLVQKIDL
;
A
#
# COMPACT_ATOMS: atom_id res chain seq x y z
N MET A 1 -20.08 10.76 16.07
CA MET A 1 -19.78 10.27 14.71
C MET A 1 -18.30 10.49 14.40
N ALA A 2 -17.65 9.51 13.82
CA ALA A 2 -16.22 9.60 13.50
C ALA A 2 -15.97 10.60 12.37
N SER A 3 -14.94 11.43 12.52
CA SER A 3 -14.51 12.35 11.47
C SER A 3 -13.79 11.58 10.36
N GLN A 4 -13.57 12.25 9.22
CA GLN A 4 -12.79 11.67 8.14
C GLN A 4 -11.38 11.33 8.61
N GLN A 5 -10.78 12.17 9.42
CA GLN A 5 -9.45 11.90 9.99
C GLN A 5 -9.44 10.68 10.90
N ASP A 6 -10.49 10.50 11.69
CA ASP A 6 -10.62 9.33 12.56
C ASP A 6 -10.69 8.05 11.74
N LYS A 7 -11.45 8.09 10.64
CA LYS A 7 -11.57 6.93 9.74
C LYS A 7 -10.25 6.60 9.07
N LEU A 8 -9.53 7.62 8.58
CA LEU A 8 -8.21 7.42 7.97
C LEU A 8 -7.22 6.81 8.95
N ARG A 9 -7.23 7.28 10.21
CA ARG A 9 -6.36 6.71 11.25
C ARG A 9 -6.71 5.26 11.54
N ALA A 10 -8.00 4.92 11.55
CA ALA A 10 -8.44 3.55 11.75
C ALA A 10 -7.93 2.66 10.61
N HIS A 11 -8.04 3.11 9.37
CA HIS A 11 -7.54 2.37 8.22
C HIS A 11 -6.03 2.24 8.25
N LEU A 12 -5.33 3.28 8.70
CA LEU A 12 -3.88 3.21 8.85
C LEU A 12 -3.47 2.18 9.89
N LYS A 13 -4.21 2.07 10.99
CA LYS A 13 -3.95 1.03 12.00
C LYS A 13 -4.12 -0.36 11.43
N VAL A 14 -5.09 -0.56 10.54
CA VAL A 14 -5.27 -1.84 9.84
C VAL A 14 -4.04 -2.11 8.96
N ALA A 15 -3.59 -1.13 8.19
CA ALA A 15 -2.40 -1.28 7.35
C ALA A 15 -1.17 -1.62 8.21
N GLN A 16 -0.99 -0.93 9.33
CA GLN A 16 0.12 -1.19 10.25
C GLN A 16 0.06 -2.59 10.85
N ALA A 17 -1.13 -3.05 11.23
CA ALA A 17 -1.31 -4.39 11.80
C ALA A 17 -0.90 -5.46 10.78
N TYR A 18 -1.31 -5.31 9.52
CA TYR A 18 -0.96 -6.27 8.49
C TYR A 18 0.51 -6.17 8.08
N ALA A 19 1.11 -4.98 8.15
CA ALA A 19 2.54 -4.82 7.89
C ALA A 19 3.39 -5.71 8.82
N GLU A 20 2.94 -5.90 10.05
CA GLU A 20 3.65 -6.74 11.03
C GLU A 20 3.71 -8.20 10.63
N LEU A 21 2.84 -8.65 9.72
CA LEU A 21 2.86 -10.02 9.20
C LEU A 21 3.97 -10.23 8.16
N SER A 22 4.55 -9.16 7.64
CA SER A 22 5.66 -9.26 6.71
C SER A 22 6.88 -9.88 7.38
N THR A 23 7.57 -10.77 6.66
CA THR A 23 8.84 -11.34 7.11
C THR A 23 10.03 -10.48 6.72
N ALA A 24 9.80 -9.34 6.07
CA ALA A 24 10.86 -8.44 5.68
C ALA A 24 11.60 -7.88 6.89
N LYS A 25 12.91 -7.76 6.78
CA LYS A 25 13.75 -7.19 7.84
C LYS A 25 14.04 -5.72 7.57
N ARG A 26 14.11 -5.32 6.29
CA ARG A 26 14.46 -3.94 5.91
C ARG A 26 13.32 -2.98 6.15
N LEU A 27 12.12 -3.33 5.67
CA LEU A 27 10.95 -2.47 5.82
C LEU A 27 9.69 -3.32 5.69
N LYS A 28 8.81 -3.23 6.67
CA LYS A 28 7.50 -3.89 6.65
C LYS A 28 6.46 -2.87 6.21
N VAL A 29 5.82 -3.14 5.09
CA VAL A 29 4.83 -2.25 4.48
C VAL A 29 3.47 -2.93 4.47
N GLY A 30 2.45 -2.20 4.88
CA GLY A 30 1.07 -2.65 4.79
C GLY A 30 0.25 -1.64 4.00
N ALA A 31 -0.73 -2.14 3.26
CA ALA A 31 -1.62 -1.31 2.46
C ALA A 31 -3.05 -1.83 2.55
N VAL A 32 -4.01 -0.92 2.57
CA VAL A 32 -5.44 -1.24 2.61
C VAL A 32 -6.13 -0.51 1.47
N LEU A 33 -6.89 -1.25 0.68
CA LEU A 33 -7.79 -0.67 -0.32
C LEU A 33 -9.16 -0.47 0.31
N ILE A 34 -9.73 0.72 0.09
CA ILE A 34 -10.95 1.14 0.77
C ILE A 34 -11.96 1.62 -0.26
N LYS A 35 -13.19 1.15 -0.13
CA LYS A 35 -14.35 1.63 -0.91
C LYS A 35 -15.47 1.98 0.06
N ASP A 36 -16.01 3.18 -0.05
CA ASP A 36 -17.11 3.67 0.81
C ASP A 36 -16.77 3.50 2.30
N ASP A 37 -15.58 3.94 2.68
CA ASP A 37 -15.05 3.88 4.04
C ASP A 37 -14.86 2.45 4.59
N ARG A 38 -14.88 1.43 3.75
CA ARG A 38 -14.72 0.05 4.19
C ARG A 38 -13.53 -0.61 3.50
N PRO A 39 -12.69 -1.34 4.25
CA PRO A 39 -11.61 -2.12 3.63
C PRO A 39 -12.18 -3.20 2.72
N ILE A 40 -11.64 -3.30 1.52
CA ILE A 40 -12.00 -4.36 0.57
C ILE A 40 -10.83 -5.29 0.27
N ALA A 41 -9.61 -4.87 0.55
CA ALA A 41 -8.42 -5.69 0.39
C ALA A 41 -7.31 -5.15 1.27
N VAL A 42 -6.46 -6.03 1.73
CA VAL A 42 -5.24 -5.68 2.47
C VAL A 42 -4.07 -6.38 1.82
N GLY A 43 -2.89 -5.80 1.95
CA GLY A 43 -1.65 -6.40 1.47
C GLY A 43 -0.49 -6.00 2.35
N TYR A 44 0.50 -6.86 2.41
CA TYR A 44 1.80 -6.55 3.03
C TYR A 44 2.89 -7.15 2.16
N ASN A 45 4.10 -6.62 2.26
CA ASN A 45 5.18 -7.07 1.39
C ASN A 45 5.63 -8.47 1.76
N GLY A 46 5.83 -9.29 0.75
CA GLY A 46 6.26 -10.68 0.91
C GLY A 46 6.34 -11.39 -0.42
N THR A 47 6.86 -12.60 -0.37
CA THR A 47 6.95 -13.47 -1.54
C THR A 47 5.58 -14.03 -1.89
N PRO A 48 5.38 -14.52 -3.13
CA PRO A 48 4.11 -15.14 -3.51
C PRO A 48 3.72 -16.29 -2.59
N SER A 49 2.42 -16.48 -2.40
CA SER A 49 1.88 -17.57 -1.57
C SER A 49 2.42 -18.93 -2.05
N GLY A 50 2.88 -19.74 -1.09
CA GLY A 50 3.43 -21.06 -1.37
C GLY A 50 4.90 -21.09 -1.70
N TYR A 51 5.53 -19.94 -1.87
CA TYR A 51 6.98 -19.82 -2.03
C TYR A 51 7.63 -19.65 -0.65
N ASP A 52 8.98 -19.80 -0.55
CA ASP A 52 9.62 -19.50 0.74
C ASP A 52 9.42 -18.03 1.10
N ASN A 53 9.29 -17.73 2.38
CA ASN A 53 8.92 -16.39 2.84
C ASN A 53 10.10 -15.49 3.18
N ARG A 54 11.28 -15.79 2.64
CA ARG A 54 12.47 -14.98 2.88
C ARG A 54 12.47 -13.78 1.92
N CYS A 55 12.41 -12.58 2.48
CA CYS A 55 12.33 -11.36 1.68
C CYS A 55 13.69 -10.81 1.26
N GLU A 56 14.74 -11.06 2.04
CA GLU A 56 16.08 -10.57 1.72
C GLU A 56 17.01 -11.72 1.36
N ASP A 57 18.00 -11.43 0.50
CA ASP A 57 19.07 -12.36 0.19
C ASP A 57 20.14 -12.35 1.30
N ASP A 58 21.21 -13.15 1.11
CA ASP A 58 22.27 -13.26 2.11
C ASP A 58 23.02 -11.94 2.32
N GLU A 59 22.94 -11.01 1.38
CA GLU A 59 23.57 -9.70 1.47
C GLU A 59 22.62 -8.63 2.04
N GLY A 60 21.40 -9.01 2.43
CA GLY A 60 20.43 -8.10 3.00
C GLY A 60 19.63 -7.29 1.98
N ASN A 61 19.75 -7.59 0.70
CA ASN A 61 18.97 -6.92 -0.34
C ASN A 61 17.63 -7.60 -0.55
N THR A 62 16.61 -6.82 -0.87
CA THR A 62 15.29 -7.37 -1.18
C THR A 62 15.37 -8.27 -2.41
N ARG A 63 14.84 -9.47 -2.28
CA ARG A 63 14.83 -10.43 -3.38
C ARG A 63 13.83 -9.99 -4.45
N PRO A 64 14.13 -10.25 -5.74
CA PRO A 64 13.21 -9.87 -6.83
C PRO A 64 11.86 -10.57 -6.75
N GLU A 65 11.74 -11.68 -6.01
CA GLU A 65 10.49 -12.41 -5.84
C GLU A 65 9.50 -11.71 -4.90
N VAL A 66 9.92 -10.66 -4.19
CA VAL A 66 9.06 -9.98 -3.22
C VAL A 66 8.05 -9.10 -3.93
N LEU A 67 6.78 -9.26 -3.55
CA LEU A 67 5.70 -8.36 -3.94
C LEU A 67 5.60 -7.25 -2.91
N HIS A 68 5.43 -6.03 -3.36
CA HIS A 68 5.22 -4.90 -2.45
C HIS A 68 3.82 -4.97 -1.82
N GLY A 69 3.65 -4.37 -0.65
CA GLY A 69 2.37 -4.40 0.05
C GLY A 69 1.23 -3.82 -0.77
N GLU A 70 1.47 -2.69 -1.44
CA GLU A 70 0.48 -2.05 -2.31
C GLU A 70 0.10 -2.96 -3.48
N ALA A 71 1.11 -3.59 -4.11
CA ALA A 71 0.88 -4.53 -5.20
C ALA A 71 0.04 -5.72 -4.74
N ASN A 72 0.33 -6.27 -3.56
CA ASN A 72 -0.44 -7.37 -3.00
C ASN A 72 -1.90 -6.98 -2.77
N ALA A 73 -2.16 -5.80 -2.24
CA ALA A 73 -3.53 -5.32 -2.03
C ALA A 73 -4.27 -5.20 -3.36
N ILE A 74 -3.63 -4.63 -4.38
CA ILE A 74 -4.22 -4.46 -5.71
C ILE A 74 -4.50 -5.82 -6.36
N LEU A 75 -3.54 -6.73 -6.30
CA LEU A 75 -3.70 -8.07 -6.90
C LEU A 75 -4.83 -8.84 -6.23
N PHE A 76 -4.92 -8.77 -4.90
CA PHE A 76 -5.99 -9.44 -4.18
C PHE A 76 -7.35 -8.86 -4.53
N ALA A 77 -7.48 -7.54 -4.55
CA ALA A 77 -8.73 -6.87 -4.94
C ALA A 77 -9.09 -7.18 -6.39
N GLY A 78 -8.10 -7.28 -7.27
CA GLY A 78 -8.30 -7.56 -8.68
C GLY A 78 -8.97 -8.89 -8.97
N ARG A 79 -8.90 -9.83 -8.04
CA ARG A 79 -9.56 -11.15 -8.20
C ARG A 79 -11.09 -11.02 -8.27
N LYS A 80 -11.64 -9.98 -7.67
CA LYS A 80 -13.09 -9.70 -7.69
C LYS A 80 -13.44 -8.45 -8.50
N GLY A 81 -12.43 -7.74 -8.98
CA GLY A 81 -12.58 -6.46 -9.64
C GLY A 81 -12.43 -5.31 -8.65
N ILE A 82 -11.79 -4.24 -9.11
CA ILE A 82 -11.56 -3.05 -8.29
C ILE A 82 -12.63 -2.02 -8.64
N PRO A 83 -13.54 -1.70 -7.70
CA PRO A 83 -14.57 -0.70 -7.99
C PRO A 83 -13.94 0.69 -8.17
N SER A 84 -14.57 1.53 -8.99
CA SER A 84 -14.11 2.91 -9.16
C SER A 84 -14.27 3.69 -7.85
N GLY A 85 -13.40 4.67 -7.64
CA GLY A 85 -13.46 5.51 -6.46
C GLY A 85 -12.79 4.90 -5.23
N CYS A 86 -11.97 3.88 -5.40
CA CYS A 86 -11.21 3.30 -4.28
C CYS A 86 -10.13 4.26 -3.81
N VAL A 87 -9.80 4.14 -2.53
CA VAL A 87 -8.75 4.88 -1.84
C VAL A 87 -7.77 3.87 -1.28
N MET A 88 -6.49 4.20 -1.30
CA MET A 88 -5.46 3.37 -0.66
C MET A 88 -4.90 4.08 0.57
N VAL A 89 -4.80 3.37 1.68
CA VAL A 89 -4.09 3.82 2.87
C VAL A 89 -2.91 2.88 3.06
N THR A 90 -1.70 3.43 3.14
CA THR A 90 -0.48 2.63 3.23
C THR A 90 0.43 3.17 4.35
N THR A 91 1.22 2.29 4.94
CA THR A 91 2.15 2.68 6.00
C THR A 91 3.24 3.60 5.48
N ASP A 92 3.68 3.35 4.25
CA ASP A 92 4.77 4.11 3.63
C ASP A 92 4.35 4.57 2.24
N SER A 93 4.84 5.74 1.81
CA SER A 93 4.51 6.24 0.48
C SER A 93 4.95 5.23 -0.59
N PRO A 94 4.14 5.05 -1.65
CA PRO A 94 4.42 4.02 -2.64
C PRO A 94 5.67 4.33 -3.48
N CYS A 95 6.37 3.28 -3.90
CA CYS A 95 7.46 3.44 -4.86
C CYS A 95 6.88 3.73 -6.25
N PHE A 96 7.75 4.05 -7.20
CA PHE A 96 7.31 4.42 -8.55
C PHE A 96 6.55 3.29 -9.24
N GLU A 97 7.01 2.04 -9.08
CA GLU A 97 6.32 0.87 -9.66
C GLU A 97 4.90 0.73 -9.11
N CYS A 98 4.72 0.89 -7.81
CA CYS A 98 3.39 0.83 -7.21
C CYS A 98 2.53 2.01 -7.62
N ALA A 99 3.12 3.20 -7.77
CA ALA A 99 2.40 4.38 -8.23
C ALA A 99 1.80 4.16 -9.62
N LYS A 100 2.54 3.54 -10.52
CA LYS A 100 2.04 3.20 -11.86
C LYS A 100 0.81 2.29 -11.77
N MET A 101 0.86 1.28 -10.91
CA MET A 101 -0.28 0.36 -10.73
C MET A 101 -1.49 1.08 -10.13
N ILE A 102 -1.25 1.94 -9.14
CA ILE A 102 -2.30 2.73 -8.50
C ILE A 102 -3.06 3.57 -9.53
N ILE A 103 -2.32 4.22 -10.42
CA ILE A 103 -2.92 5.03 -11.50
C ILE A 103 -3.71 4.13 -12.46
N GLN A 104 -3.12 3.00 -12.84
CA GLN A 104 -3.71 2.14 -13.87
C GLN A 104 -5.03 1.51 -13.41
N VAL A 105 -5.15 1.18 -12.11
CA VAL A 105 -6.40 0.62 -11.55
C VAL A 105 -7.36 1.71 -11.07
N ARG A 106 -7.04 2.98 -11.31
CA ARG A 106 -7.89 4.15 -11.07
C ARG A 106 -8.25 4.37 -9.60
N ILE A 107 -7.29 4.14 -8.71
CA ILE A 107 -7.41 4.55 -7.32
C ILE A 107 -7.38 6.09 -7.30
N LYS A 108 -8.32 6.71 -6.58
CA LYS A 108 -8.48 8.17 -6.64
C LYS A 108 -7.63 8.92 -5.61
N ALA A 109 -7.20 8.25 -4.54
CA ALA A 109 -6.44 8.89 -3.47
C ALA A 109 -5.52 7.90 -2.77
N VAL A 110 -4.36 8.39 -2.33
CA VAL A 110 -3.40 7.64 -1.53
C VAL A 110 -3.10 8.43 -0.26
N TYR A 111 -3.29 7.79 0.88
CA TYR A 111 -2.93 8.35 2.18
C TYR A 111 -1.82 7.49 2.79
N TYR A 112 -0.77 8.12 3.31
CA TYR A 112 0.39 7.40 3.85
C TYR A 112 0.88 8.01 5.16
N ALA A 113 1.53 7.22 5.99
CA ALA A 113 2.05 7.67 7.26
C ALA A 113 3.52 8.11 7.17
N ASN A 114 4.34 7.31 6.51
CA ASN A 114 5.78 7.56 6.42
C ASN A 114 6.18 7.86 4.99
N GLU A 115 6.93 8.95 4.79
CA GLU A 115 7.40 9.32 3.48
C GLU A 115 8.65 8.52 3.13
N TYR A 116 8.63 7.85 1.98
CA TYR A 116 9.79 7.16 1.45
C TYR A 116 10.76 8.21 0.91
N ARG A 117 12.06 7.92 0.98
CA ARG A 117 13.10 8.92 0.63
C ARG A 117 13.07 9.43 -0.81
N LEU A 118 12.47 8.69 -1.74
CA LEU A 118 12.28 9.11 -3.12
C LEU A 118 10.84 9.57 -3.30
N THR A 119 10.64 10.85 -3.55
CA THR A 119 9.30 11.45 -3.63
C THR A 119 8.78 11.62 -5.05
N ASP A 120 9.52 11.19 -6.07
CA ASP A 120 9.11 11.28 -7.46
C ASP A 120 7.79 10.58 -7.73
N SER A 121 7.53 9.48 -7.02
CA SER A 121 6.29 8.72 -7.13
C SER A 121 5.08 9.55 -6.71
N LEU A 122 5.21 10.36 -5.67
CA LEU A 122 4.11 11.19 -5.16
C LEU A 122 3.76 12.28 -6.17
N LYS A 123 4.77 12.91 -6.75
CA LYS A 123 4.56 13.90 -7.79
C LYS A 123 3.90 13.28 -9.03
N PHE A 124 4.33 12.09 -9.41
CA PHE A 124 3.76 11.36 -10.54
C PHE A 124 2.28 11.03 -10.29
N LEU A 125 1.93 10.62 -9.09
CA LEU A 125 0.53 10.38 -8.72
C LEU A 125 -0.29 11.67 -8.86
N GLU A 126 0.20 12.78 -8.33
CA GLU A 126 -0.50 14.07 -8.42
C GLU A 126 -0.66 14.55 -9.86
N GLU A 127 0.36 14.36 -10.69
CA GLU A 127 0.30 14.70 -12.12
C GLU A 127 -0.78 13.88 -12.86
N ASN A 128 -1.15 12.74 -12.33
CA ASN A 128 -2.19 11.86 -12.87
C ASN A 128 -3.50 11.93 -12.09
N ASN A 129 -3.72 13.03 -11.40
CA ASN A 129 -4.97 13.36 -10.70
C ASN A 129 -5.30 12.41 -9.55
N VAL A 130 -4.29 11.82 -8.91
CA VAL A 130 -4.46 11.05 -7.69
C VAL A 130 -4.17 11.98 -6.52
N LEU A 131 -5.12 12.11 -5.60
CA LEU A 131 -4.90 12.89 -4.39
C LEU A 131 -3.86 12.16 -3.53
N VAL A 132 -2.87 12.89 -3.01
CA VAL A 132 -1.83 12.32 -2.17
C VAL A 132 -1.76 13.13 -0.88
N GLN A 133 -1.85 12.46 0.26
CA GLN A 133 -1.83 13.14 1.54
C GLN A 133 -1.17 12.30 2.61
N LYS A 134 -0.30 12.94 3.40
CA LYS A 134 0.30 12.31 4.56
C LYS A 134 -0.69 12.32 5.73
N ILE A 135 -0.76 11.21 6.46
CA ILE A 135 -1.59 11.09 7.66
C ILE A 135 -0.69 11.26 8.89
N ASP A 136 -1.06 12.17 9.78
CA ASP A 136 -0.40 12.30 11.07
C ASP A 136 -1.15 11.46 12.11
N LEU A 137 -0.39 10.72 12.90
CA LEU A 137 -0.94 9.91 13.99
C LEU A 137 -1.03 10.68 15.31
#